data_5e02716249f80bb71135ef826b170151
#
_entry.id   5e02716249f80bb71135ef826b170151
#
_cell.length_a   1.000
_cell.length_b   1.000
_cell.length_c   1.000
_cell.angle_alpha   90.00
_cell.angle_beta   90.00
_cell.angle_gamma   90.00
#
_symmetry.space_group_name_H-M   'P 1'
#
loop_
_entity.id
_entity.type
_entity.pdbx_description
1 polymer ?
#
loop_
_entity_poly.entity_id
_entity_poly.type
_entity_poly.pdbx_seq_one_letter_code
_entity_poly.pdbx_strand_id
1 'polypeptide(L)'
;MPALSKMAFGNKLGFEISADVKEDDLFAPAYGCIVAEVPADKLSEITTAYTKVGTVKDNGKFTYKEVSINVEEALSVWADTLEGVFPTKASKETTPVESKLYEAPSVHVCKNKVAKPTVFIPVFPGTNCEYDSAKAFER
;
A
#
# COMPACT_ATOMS: atom_id res chain seq x y z
N MET A 1 3.30 16.34 -5.49
CA MET A 1 2.19 15.70 -6.23
C MET A 1 2.17 14.16 -6.14
N PRO A 2 3.21 13.39 -6.47
CA PRO A 2 3.09 11.91 -6.54
C PRO A 2 2.51 11.24 -5.29
N ALA A 3 2.88 11.70 -4.10
CA ALA A 3 2.34 11.15 -2.85
C ALA A 3 0.83 11.40 -2.73
N LEU A 4 0.38 12.62 -2.97
CA LEU A 4 -1.04 13.01 -2.91
C LEU A 4 -1.88 12.21 -3.92
N SER A 5 -1.38 12.07 -5.16
CA SER A 5 -2.08 11.30 -6.19
C SER A 5 -2.25 9.83 -5.77
N LYS A 6 -1.19 9.19 -5.27
CA LYS A 6 -1.24 7.78 -4.84
C LYS A 6 -2.17 7.57 -3.63
N MET A 7 -2.22 8.52 -2.70
CA MET A 7 -3.17 8.46 -1.59
C MET A 7 -4.62 8.51 -2.10
N ALA A 8 -4.91 9.41 -3.04
CA ALA A 8 -6.24 9.55 -3.62
C ALA A 8 -6.64 8.38 -4.54
N PHE A 9 -5.70 7.71 -5.20
CA PHE A 9 -5.99 6.56 -6.06
C PHE A 9 -6.62 5.39 -5.28
N GLY A 10 -6.26 5.24 -4.00
CA GLY A 10 -6.79 4.16 -3.16
C GLY A 10 -8.26 4.32 -2.79
N ASN A 11 -8.67 5.53 -2.42
CA ASN A 11 -10.04 5.82 -1.95
C ASN A 11 -10.89 6.59 -2.97
N LYS A 12 -10.29 7.04 -4.08
CA LYS A 12 -10.90 7.84 -5.15
C LYS A 12 -11.48 9.19 -4.69
N LEU A 13 -11.07 9.66 -3.52
CA LEU A 13 -11.40 10.99 -3.04
C LEU A 13 -10.62 12.04 -3.81
N GLY A 14 -11.23 13.21 -3.97
CA GLY A 14 -10.58 14.35 -4.55
C GLY A 14 -9.67 15.09 -3.56
N PHE A 15 -8.89 16.01 -4.07
CA PHE A 15 -7.98 16.83 -3.28
C PHE A 15 -7.89 18.25 -3.85
N GLU A 16 -8.14 19.25 -3.02
CA GLU A 16 -7.98 20.65 -3.37
C GLU A 16 -6.68 21.19 -2.77
N ILE A 17 -5.73 21.53 -3.64
CA ILE A 17 -4.44 22.09 -3.24
C ILE A 17 -4.64 23.56 -2.88
N SER A 18 -4.07 24.00 -1.77
CA SER A 18 -4.14 25.39 -1.33
C SER A 18 -3.50 26.33 -2.36
N ALA A 19 -4.12 27.46 -2.64
CA ALA A 19 -3.69 28.40 -3.68
C ALA A 19 -2.33 29.06 -3.40
N ASP A 20 -1.92 29.10 -2.14
CA ASP A 20 -0.63 29.63 -1.66
C ASP A 20 0.54 28.66 -1.85
N VAL A 21 0.26 27.39 -2.11
CA VAL A 21 1.30 26.42 -2.46
C VAL A 21 1.83 26.75 -3.85
N LYS A 22 3.15 26.85 -3.98
CA LYS A 22 3.78 27.11 -5.28
C LYS A 22 3.79 25.86 -6.14
N GLU A 23 3.62 26.03 -7.43
CA GLU A 23 3.62 24.91 -8.38
C GLU A 23 4.94 24.14 -8.35
N ASP A 24 6.07 24.83 -8.29
CA ASP A 24 7.39 24.21 -8.19
C ASP A 24 7.52 23.29 -6.96
N ASP A 25 6.93 23.68 -5.83
CA ASP A 25 6.99 22.90 -4.58
C ASP A 25 6.20 21.58 -4.70
N LEU A 26 5.20 21.50 -5.57
CA LEU A 26 4.40 20.29 -5.79
C LEU A 26 5.21 19.18 -6.46
N PHE A 27 6.23 19.54 -7.23
CA PHE A 27 7.05 18.62 -7.99
C PHE A 27 8.51 18.56 -7.50
N ALA A 28 8.88 19.42 -6.56
CA ALA A 28 10.20 19.41 -5.96
C ALA A 28 10.49 18.09 -5.21
N PRO A 29 11.75 17.62 -5.23
CA PRO A 29 12.17 16.51 -4.38
C PRO A 29 11.98 16.87 -2.90
N ALA A 30 11.27 16.04 -2.16
CA ALA A 30 10.98 16.23 -0.75
C ALA A 30 11.36 14.97 0.05
N TYR A 31 12.63 14.59 -0.02
CA TYR A 31 13.16 13.42 0.66
C TYR A 31 13.02 13.56 2.19
N GLY A 32 12.47 12.53 2.82
CA GLY A 32 12.24 12.52 4.27
C GLY A 32 10.97 13.25 4.73
N CYS A 33 10.24 13.91 3.84
CA CYS A 33 8.93 14.48 4.16
C CYS A 33 7.85 13.41 4.24
N ILE A 34 6.96 13.59 5.20
CA ILE A 34 5.78 12.72 5.38
C ILE A 34 4.54 13.55 5.01
N VAL A 35 3.68 12.98 4.17
CA VAL A 35 2.35 13.51 3.87
C VAL A 35 1.33 12.70 4.65
N ALA A 36 0.49 13.38 5.43
CA ALA A 36 -0.55 12.75 6.22
C ALA A 36 -1.90 13.41 6.00
N GLU A 37 -2.95 12.64 5.95
CA GLU A 37 -4.33 13.12 6.08
C GLU A 37 -4.69 13.16 7.56
N VAL A 38 -5.19 14.30 8.00
CA VAL A 38 -5.53 14.53 9.41
C VAL A 38 -6.92 15.15 9.48
N PRO A 39 -7.82 14.62 10.33
CA PRO A 39 -9.11 15.25 10.60
C PRO A 39 -8.94 16.71 11.08
N ALA A 40 -9.81 17.59 10.63
CA ALA A 40 -9.68 19.01 10.91
C ALA A 40 -9.71 19.36 12.42
N ASP A 41 -10.48 18.61 13.19
CA ASP A 41 -10.59 18.72 14.65
C ASP A 41 -9.34 18.23 15.39
N LYS A 42 -8.46 17.45 14.73
CA LYS A 42 -7.21 16.92 15.27
C LYS A 42 -5.96 17.74 14.93
N LEU A 43 -6.09 18.75 14.10
CA LEU A 43 -4.95 19.58 13.71
C LEU A 43 -4.26 20.25 14.89
N SER A 44 -5.01 20.64 15.94
CA SER A 44 -4.46 21.25 17.15
C SER A 44 -3.64 20.30 18.03
N GLU A 45 -3.76 19.00 17.82
CA GLU A 45 -3.00 17.97 18.56
C GLU A 45 -1.61 17.74 17.96
N ILE A 46 -1.34 18.26 16.75
CA ILE A 46 -0.04 18.13 16.09
C ILE A 46 0.95 19.10 16.71
N THR A 47 1.97 18.57 17.36
CA THR A 47 3.03 19.36 18.03
C THR A 47 4.23 19.63 17.14
N THR A 48 4.39 18.88 16.04
CA THR A 48 5.47 19.06 15.06
C THR A 48 5.10 20.12 14.04
N ALA A 49 6.08 20.90 13.59
CA ALA A 49 5.86 21.86 12.52
C ALA A 49 5.35 21.16 11.24
N TYR A 50 4.32 21.69 10.63
CA TYR A 50 3.74 21.18 9.41
C TYR A 50 3.32 22.30 8.47
N THR A 51 3.16 21.98 7.21
CA THR A 51 2.57 22.86 6.20
C THR A 51 1.30 22.21 5.67
N LYS A 52 0.19 22.94 5.74
CA LYS A 52 -1.07 22.49 5.14
C LYS A 52 -0.98 22.62 3.63
N VAL A 53 -0.99 21.49 2.92
CA VAL A 53 -0.88 21.46 1.46
C VAL A 53 -2.25 21.61 0.78
N GLY A 54 -3.33 21.21 1.45
CA GLY A 54 -4.66 21.31 0.90
C GLY A 54 -5.73 20.62 1.74
N THR A 55 -6.82 20.25 1.11
CA THR A 55 -7.97 19.62 1.77
C THR A 55 -8.54 18.49 0.91
N VAL A 56 -8.84 17.35 1.52
CA VAL A 56 -9.52 16.24 0.88
C VAL A 56 -10.98 16.63 0.60
N LYS A 57 -11.47 16.27 -0.58
CA LYS A 57 -12.85 16.53 -1.05
C LYS A 57 -13.49 15.25 -1.58
N ASP A 58 -14.76 15.09 -1.31
CA ASP A 58 -15.55 13.99 -1.88
C ASP A 58 -16.15 14.39 -3.25
N ASN A 59 -15.24 14.65 -4.21
CA ASN A 59 -15.65 15.05 -5.56
C ASN A 59 -14.86 14.33 -6.67
N GLY A 60 -13.94 13.42 -6.33
CA GLY A 60 -13.15 12.66 -7.29
C GLY A 60 -12.25 13.50 -8.20
N LYS A 61 -11.84 14.70 -7.77
CA LYS A 61 -11.02 15.60 -8.58
C LYS A 61 -9.82 16.13 -7.83
N PHE A 62 -8.68 16.21 -8.50
CA PHE A 62 -7.56 17.05 -8.09
C PHE A 62 -7.79 18.47 -8.59
N THR A 63 -7.75 19.41 -7.69
CA THR A 63 -7.97 20.83 -8.05
C THR A 63 -6.82 21.67 -7.52
N TYR A 64 -6.24 22.49 -8.40
CA TYR A 64 -5.26 23.49 -8.06
C TYR A 64 -5.51 24.76 -8.87
N LYS A 65 -5.86 25.83 -8.21
CA LYS A 65 -6.30 27.08 -8.85
C LYS A 65 -7.42 26.80 -9.85
N GLU A 66 -7.22 27.10 -11.12
CA GLU A 66 -8.21 26.89 -12.20
C GLU A 66 -8.11 25.50 -12.87
N VAL A 67 -7.08 24.71 -12.51
CA VAL A 67 -6.85 23.39 -13.08
C VAL A 67 -7.61 22.34 -12.27
N SER A 68 -8.33 21.48 -12.96
CA SER A 68 -9.04 20.34 -12.36
C SER A 68 -8.81 19.09 -13.19
N ILE A 69 -8.42 18.00 -12.53
CA ILE A 69 -8.14 16.69 -13.14
C ILE A 69 -8.98 15.65 -12.41
N ASN A 70 -9.63 14.77 -13.17
CA ASN A 70 -10.37 13.65 -12.60
C ASN A 70 -9.40 12.60 -12.02
N VAL A 71 -9.67 12.11 -10.80
CA VAL A 71 -8.83 11.12 -10.12
C VAL A 71 -8.77 9.80 -10.88
N GLU A 72 -9.89 9.35 -11.45
CA GLU A 72 -9.94 8.09 -12.21
C GLU A 72 -9.18 8.20 -13.53
N GLU A 73 -9.26 9.34 -14.21
CA GLU A 73 -8.48 9.61 -15.42
C GLU A 73 -6.98 9.61 -15.11
N ALA A 74 -6.57 10.30 -14.05
CA ALA A 74 -5.17 10.31 -13.61
C ALA A 74 -4.67 8.90 -13.21
N LEU A 75 -5.53 8.11 -12.57
CA LEU A 75 -5.23 6.73 -12.21
C LEU A 75 -5.04 5.86 -13.47
N SER A 76 -5.93 6.00 -14.46
CA SER A 76 -5.83 5.26 -15.73
C SER A 76 -4.50 5.56 -16.43
N VAL A 77 -4.17 6.84 -16.59
CA VAL A 77 -2.90 7.25 -17.21
C VAL A 77 -1.68 6.70 -16.46
N TRP A 78 -1.74 6.72 -15.12
CA TRP A 78 -0.66 6.18 -14.32
C TRP A 78 -0.54 4.66 -14.43
N ALA A 79 -1.65 3.93 -14.44
CA ALA A 79 -1.69 2.47 -14.56
C ALA A 79 -1.24 2.01 -15.96
N ASP A 80 -1.67 2.72 -17.00
CA ASP A 80 -1.41 2.37 -18.39
C ASP A 80 0.09 2.54 -18.80
N THR A 81 0.85 3.28 -18.00
CA THR A 81 2.27 3.59 -18.32
C THR A 81 3.12 2.33 -18.58
N LEU A 82 2.89 1.26 -17.84
CA LEU A 82 3.62 0.00 -17.97
C LEU A 82 2.73 -1.17 -18.42
N GLU A 83 1.46 -0.92 -18.76
CA GLU A 83 0.49 -1.97 -19.05
C GLU A 83 0.93 -2.91 -20.20
N GLY A 84 1.66 -2.37 -21.18
CA GLY A 84 2.19 -3.17 -22.29
C GLY A 84 3.32 -4.15 -21.91
N VAL A 85 3.98 -3.93 -20.79
CA VAL A 85 5.10 -4.76 -20.30
C VAL A 85 4.70 -5.57 -19.08
N PHE A 86 3.96 -4.95 -18.17
CA PHE A 86 3.47 -5.54 -16.92
C PHE A 86 1.95 -5.31 -16.82
N PRO A 87 1.12 -6.13 -17.48
CA PRO A 87 -0.32 -5.99 -17.43
C PRO A 87 -0.86 -6.02 -16.00
N THR A 88 -1.72 -5.07 -15.65
CA THR A 88 -2.37 -5.02 -14.33
C THR A 88 -3.45 -6.07 -14.16
N LYS A 89 -3.90 -6.68 -15.27
CA LYS A 89 -4.86 -7.77 -15.27
C LYS A 89 -4.26 -8.98 -15.95
N ALA A 90 -4.41 -10.14 -15.34
CA ALA A 90 -4.16 -11.41 -16.02
C ALA A 90 -5.04 -11.54 -17.26
N SER A 91 -4.65 -12.41 -18.21
CA SER A 91 -5.39 -12.64 -19.45
C SER A 91 -6.90 -12.82 -19.20
N LYS A 92 -7.72 -12.47 -20.19
CA LYS A 92 -9.19 -12.42 -20.11
C LYS A 92 -9.89 -13.72 -19.70
N GLU A 93 -9.21 -14.84 -19.70
CA GLU A 93 -9.72 -16.12 -19.24
C GLU A 93 -9.38 -16.31 -17.77
N THR A 94 -10.21 -15.79 -16.90
CA THR A 94 -10.23 -16.21 -15.50
C THR A 94 -11.25 -17.31 -15.34
N THR A 95 -10.82 -18.56 -15.47
CA THR A 95 -11.58 -19.66 -14.90
C THR A 95 -11.55 -19.45 -13.39
N PRO A 96 -12.69 -19.28 -12.71
CA PRO A 96 -12.70 -19.17 -11.27
C PRO A 96 -12.00 -20.38 -10.67
N VAL A 97 -10.93 -20.16 -9.92
CA VAL A 97 -10.30 -21.23 -9.18
C VAL A 97 -11.24 -21.58 -8.04
N GLU A 98 -11.81 -22.78 -8.10
CA GLU A 98 -12.61 -23.31 -7.02
C GLU A 98 -11.71 -23.54 -5.80
N SER A 99 -11.84 -22.68 -4.79
CA SER A 99 -11.11 -22.83 -3.54
C SER A 99 -11.70 -24.00 -2.77
N LYS A 100 -11.14 -25.18 -2.95
CA LYS A 100 -11.44 -26.33 -2.10
C LYS A 100 -10.75 -26.10 -0.75
N LEU A 101 -11.51 -25.70 0.24
CA LEU A 101 -11.03 -25.70 1.62
C LEU A 101 -10.80 -27.15 2.04
N TYR A 102 -9.58 -27.46 2.45
CA TYR A 102 -9.29 -28.75 3.02
C TYR A 102 -9.86 -28.82 4.42
N GLU A 103 -10.81 -29.74 4.62
CA GLU A 103 -11.31 -30.10 5.95
C GLU A 103 -10.62 -31.39 6.38
N ALA A 104 -9.77 -31.28 7.39
CA ALA A 104 -9.13 -32.46 7.94
C ALA A 104 -10.19 -33.32 8.67
N PRO A 105 -10.37 -34.61 8.30
CA PRO A 105 -11.34 -35.48 8.96
C PRO A 105 -10.99 -35.72 10.44
N SER A 106 -9.73 -35.53 10.81
CA SER A 106 -9.25 -35.58 12.19
C SER A 106 -7.96 -34.78 12.32
N VAL A 107 -7.76 -34.15 13.49
CA VAL A 107 -6.47 -33.54 13.85
C VAL A 107 -5.49 -34.67 14.23
N HIS A 108 -4.37 -34.74 13.53
CA HIS A 108 -3.33 -35.71 13.89
C HIS A 108 -2.70 -35.33 15.23
N VAL A 109 -2.78 -36.22 16.19
CA VAL A 109 -2.11 -36.06 17.49
C VAL A 109 -0.88 -36.99 17.50
N CYS A 110 0.30 -36.38 17.64
CA CYS A 110 1.53 -37.15 17.72
C CYS A 110 1.50 -38.09 18.96
N LYS A 111 1.69 -39.40 18.70
CA LYS A 111 1.70 -40.40 19.77
C LYS A 111 3.00 -40.37 20.56
N ASN A 112 4.10 -40.03 19.92
CA ASN A 112 5.42 -39.93 20.54
C ASN A 112 5.71 -38.47 20.88
N LYS A 113 5.34 -38.06 22.07
CA LYS A 113 5.59 -36.70 22.55
C LYS A 113 7.02 -36.59 23.07
N VAL A 114 7.77 -35.62 22.58
CA VAL A 114 9.10 -35.27 23.08
C VAL A 114 9.07 -33.89 23.72
N ALA A 115 9.78 -33.72 24.84
CA ALA A 115 9.78 -32.45 25.58
C ALA A 115 10.50 -31.34 24.79
N LYS A 116 11.49 -31.69 23.99
CA LYS A 116 12.24 -30.79 23.12
C LYS A 116 12.31 -31.40 21.71
N PRO A 117 11.40 -31.02 20.80
CA PRO A 117 11.46 -31.50 19.43
C PRO A 117 12.70 -30.95 18.70
N THR A 118 13.30 -31.76 17.85
CA THR A 118 14.38 -31.34 16.96
C THR A 118 13.78 -30.86 15.65
N VAL A 119 14.19 -29.69 15.19
CA VAL A 119 13.79 -29.11 13.92
C VAL A 119 14.98 -29.10 12.97
N PHE A 120 14.81 -29.66 11.79
CA PHE A 120 15.81 -29.60 10.72
C PHE A 120 15.41 -28.54 9.70
N ILE A 121 16.29 -27.56 9.50
CA ILE A 121 16.07 -26.45 8.55
C ILE A 121 17.11 -26.59 7.45
N PRO A 122 16.76 -27.16 6.29
CA PRO A 122 17.70 -27.27 5.17
C PRO A 122 17.91 -25.91 4.51
N VAL A 123 19.16 -25.61 4.19
CA VAL A 123 19.55 -24.35 3.52
C VAL A 123 20.16 -24.71 2.16
N PHE A 124 19.61 -24.12 1.11
CA PHE A 124 20.07 -24.28 -0.26
C PHE A 124 20.46 -22.92 -0.85
N PRO A 125 21.22 -22.84 -1.95
CA PRO A 125 21.45 -21.59 -2.64
C PRO A 125 20.14 -20.87 -2.98
N GLY A 126 19.98 -19.63 -2.52
CA GLY A 126 18.75 -18.85 -2.65
C GLY A 126 17.74 -19.01 -1.52
N THR A 127 17.99 -19.84 -0.50
CA THR A 127 17.17 -19.86 0.72
C THR A 127 17.33 -18.54 1.46
N ASN A 128 16.20 -17.99 1.91
CA ASN A 128 16.13 -16.84 2.81
C ASN A 128 15.36 -17.25 4.08
N CYS A 129 15.47 -16.45 5.13
CA CYS A 129 14.72 -16.65 6.39
C CYS A 129 15.09 -17.89 7.22
N GLU A 130 16.18 -18.58 6.94
CA GLU A 130 16.65 -19.72 7.75
C GLU A 130 16.97 -19.30 9.19
N TYR A 131 17.56 -18.11 9.36
CA TYR A 131 17.86 -17.53 10.68
C TYR A 131 16.59 -17.13 11.44
N ASP A 132 15.61 -16.59 10.75
CA ASP A 132 14.32 -16.19 11.36
C ASP A 132 13.53 -17.45 11.76
N SER A 133 13.58 -18.49 10.93
CA SER A 133 12.99 -19.79 11.23
C SER A 133 13.64 -20.40 12.46
N ALA A 134 14.98 -20.41 12.54
CA ALA A 134 15.71 -20.93 13.70
C ALA A 134 15.28 -20.19 14.98
N LYS A 135 15.27 -18.86 14.97
CA LYS A 135 14.83 -18.04 16.11
C LYS A 135 13.38 -18.30 16.55
N ALA A 136 12.49 -18.61 15.58
CA ALA A 136 11.11 -18.92 15.90
C ALA A 136 10.96 -20.22 16.70
N PHE A 137 11.85 -21.22 16.44
CA PHE A 137 11.84 -22.50 17.15
C PHE A 137 12.68 -22.51 18.44
N GLU A 138 13.51 -21.51 18.67
CA GLU A 138 14.30 -21.33 19.91
C GLU A 138 13.50 -20.70 21.05
N ARG A 139 12.34 -20.12 20.78
CA ARG A 139 11.42 -19.48 21.76
C ARG A 139 10.47 -20.48 22.39
#